data_d857d15ecd8ca58deba3129ff1eb980d
#
_entry.id   d857d15ecd8ca58deba3129ff1eb980d
#
_cell.length_a   1.000
_cell.length_b   1.000
_cell.length_c   1.000
_cell.angle_alpha   90.00
_cell.angle_beta   90.00
_cell.angle_gamma   90.00
#
_symmetry.space_group_name_H-M   'P 1'
#
loop_
_entity.id
_entity.type
_entity.pdbx_description
1 polymer ?
#
loop_
_entity_poly.entity_id
_entity_poly.type
_entity_poly.pdbx_seq_one_letter_code
_entity_poly.pdbx_strand_id
1 'polypeptide(L)'
;MLVSTDLRPKETRALAALFRAGASSRAALARDLGLTRSTTGALVLGLTEAGLARERSDGADDEQDSEGRVGRPGILVEIDGNGGFFLGAYIGVNWIAVVTVDLAGARRASASRAFAGPGSTPEAAVDIIGELVAEIRSQLPAGTRPYGLNVAVPGFPAADGISYHATILGWHGVNLAELLRTAFGADFPILLENDANAVAVAETYRSRPGKDDEDALVILIENGVGGGIINAGRLHRGRLGGAGEIGHLRIGDEGFVFDAKRPGRLESYVGKDALLARYLHISGLRAGLHEFVAALADGDPPAVATARDWALWFGRGLATLACTLQPERIILSGSVNAVYPFVAEQVEAFLSDFLAEGYPVPTVELSRVGADGPALGAACLLHQAALSGDPQFQLRGLAAR
;
A
#
# COMPACT_ATOMS: atom_id res chain seq x y z
N MET A 1 6.38 -22.02 30.45
CA MET A 1 7.40 -20.96 30.50
C MET A 1 7.20 -20.10 29.25
N LEU A 2 6.52 -18.96 29.37
CA LEU A 2 6.19 -18.09 28.21
C LEU A 2 7.46 -17.35 27.83
N VAL A 3 8.03 -17.66 26.68
CA VAL A 3 9.16 -16.91 26.12
C VAL A 3 8.60 -15.62 25.55
N SER A 4 8.80 -14.52 26.28
CA SER A 4 8.62 -13.17 25.75
C SER A 4 9.61 -13.00 24.60
N THR A 5 9.13 -12.99 23.37
CA THR A 5 9.97 -12.76 22.18
C THR A 5 9.99 -11.26 21.85
N ASP A 6 10.50 -10.46 22.76
CA ASP A 6 10.98 -9.13 22.42
C ASP A 6 12.27 -9.32 21.64
N LEU A 7 12.22 -9.09 20.33
CA LEU A 7 13.43 -9.13 19.52
C LEU A 7 14.41 -8.05 19.98
N ARG A 8 15.63 -8.48 20.20
CA ARG A 8 16.74 -7.54 20.50
C ARG A 8 17.10 -6.78 19.22
N PRO A 9 17.65 -5.58 19.32
CA PRO A 9 18.03 -4.78 18.15
C PRO A 9 18.92 -5.53 17.12
N LYS A 10 19.77 -6.47 17.59
CA LYS A 10 20.60 -7.30 16.70
C LYS A 10 19.78 -8.33 15.91
N GLU A 11 18.74 -8.89 16.51
CA GLU A 11 17.83 -9.85 15.88
C GLU A 11 16.99 -9.17 14.81
N THR A 12 16.45 -8.00 15.11
CA THR A 12 15.70 -7.17 14.13
C THR A 12 16.60 -6.80 12.94
N ARG A 13 17.85 -6.36 13.19
CA ARG A 13 18.80 -6.05 12.11
C ARG A 13 19.13 -7.29 11.26
N ALA A 14 19.22 -8.47 11.87
CA ALA A 14 19.48 -9.71 11.14
C ALA A 14 18.28 -10.09 10.26
N LEU A 15 17.03 -9.99 10.77
CA LEU A 15 15.83 -10.23 9.98
C LEU A 15 15.73 -9.22 8.84
N ALA A 16 16.01 -7.93 9.07
CA ALA A 16 16.02 -6.92 8.01
C ALA A 16 17.09 -7.23 6.94
N ALA A 17 18.28 -7.70 7.33
CA ALA A 17 19.31 -8.11 6.39
C ALA A 17 18.89 -9.34 5.56
N LEU A 18 18.32 -10.36 6.20
CA LEU A 18 17.77 -11.54 5.53
C LEU A 18 16.60 -11.18 4.59
N PHE A 19 15.74 -10.25 4.99
CA PHE A 19 14.64 -9.80 4.15
C PHE A 19 15.14 -9.14 2.85
N ARG A 20 16.16 -8.28 2.93
CA ARG A 20 16.77 -7.66 1.75
C ARG A 20 17.49 -8.66 0.85
N ALA A 21 18.21 -9.61 1.45
CA ALA A 21 19.00 -10.60 0.72
C ALA A 21 18.17 -11.77 0.16
N GLY A 22 16.97 -12.02 0.70
CA GLY A 22 16.16 -13.21 0.47
C GLY A 22 16.69 -14.43 1.25
N ALA A 23 17.90 -14.89 0.94
CA ALA A 23 18.63 -15.90 1.69
C ALA A 23 20.13 -15.53 1.74
N SER A 24 20.81 -15.87 2.81
CA SER A 24 22.21 -15.49 3.01
C SER A 24 22.98 -16.56 3.78
N SER A 25 24.27 -16.77 3.42
CA SER A 25 25.13 -17.61 4.25
C SER A 25 25.43 -16.93 5.57
N ARG A 26 25.67 -17.72 6.64
CA ARG A 26 26.08 -17.18 7.95
C ARG A 26 27.30 -16.25 7.84
N ALA A 27 28.23 -16.53 6.92
CA ALA A 27 29.41 -15.72 6.70
C ALA A 27 29.09 -14.37 6.00
N ALA A 28 28.17 -14.36 5.03
CA ALA A 28 27.71 -13.14 4.38
C ALA A 28 26.92 -12.26 5.38
N LEU A 29 26.02 -12.87 6.15
CA LEU A 29 25.27 -12.18 7.21
C LEU A 29 26.20 -11.57 8.27
N ALA A 30 27.27 -12.27 8.66
CA ALA A 30 28.29 -11.74 9.60
C ALA A 30 28.96 -10.48 9.05
N ARG A 31 29.31 -10.46 7.75
CA ARG A 31 29.92 -9.28 7.11
C ARG A 31 28.94 -8.11 7.02
N ASP A 32 27.69 -8.38 6.60
CA ASP A 32 26.65 -7.34 6.48
C ASP A 32 26.35 -6.67 7.83
N LEU A 33 26.30 -7.45 8.90
CA LEU A 33 26.00 -6.96 10.25
C LEU A 33 27.24 -6.41 11.00
N GLY A 34 28.45 -6.60 10.48
CA GLY A 34 29.69 -6.25 11.17
C GLY A 34 29.92 -7.08 12.44
N LEU A 35 29.52 -8.36 12.44
CA LEU A 35 29.60 -9.27 13.60
C LEU A 35 30.64 -10.36 13.37
N THR A 36 31.13 -10.96 14.48
CA THR A 36 31.97 -12.16 14.41
C THR A 36 31.16 -13.38 13.97
N ARG A 37 31.81 -14.40 13.40
CA ARG A 37 31.17 -15.65 13.01
C ARG A 37 30.45 -16.35 14.16
N SER A 38 31.05 -16.35 15.37
CA SER A 38 30.46 -16.98 16.57
C SER A 38 29.21 -16.24 17.02
N THR A 39 29.26 -14.90 17.06
CA THR A 39 28.10 -14.06 17.41
C THR A 39 26.96 -14.27 16.41
N THR A 40 27.26 -14.30 15.10
CA THR A 40 26.26 -14.54 14.07
C THR A 40 25.69 -15.97 14.15
N GLY A 41 26.52 -16.98 14.48
CA GLY A 41 26.05 -18.34 14.70
C GLY A 41 25.06 -18.44 15.85
N ALA A 42 25.35 -17.80 17.00
CA ALA A 42 24.43 -17.76 18.15
C ALA A 42 23.14 -16.97 17.82
N LEU A 43 23.26 -15.88 17.06
CA LEU A 43 22.11 -15.08 16.61
C LEU A 43 21.18 -15.87 15.70
N VAL A 44 21.73 -16.57 14.67
CA VAL A 44 20.96 -17.41 13.75
C VAL A 44 20.29 -18.55 14.50
N LEU A 45 21.00 -19.21 15.43
CA LEU A 45 20.43 -20.27 16.27
C LEU A 45 19.22 -19.75 17.05
N GLY A 46 19.35 -18.59 17.72
CA GLY A 46 18.25 -17.99 18.47
C GLY A 46 17.05 -17.64 17.59
N LEU A 47 17.27 -17.11 16.37
CA LEU A 47 16.20 -16.83 15.41
C LEU A 47 15.52 -18.12 14.93
N THR A 48 16.27 -19.20 14.72
CA THR A 48 15.75 -20.50 14.31
C THR A 48 14.94 -21.16 15.43
N GLU A 49 15.43 -21.14 16.65
CA GLU A 49 14.72 -21.62 17.85
C GLU A 49 13.41 -20.85 18.11
N ALA A 50 13.41 -19.54 17.78
CA ALA A 50 12.22 -18.70 17.87
C ALA A 50 11.24 -18.90 16.68
N GLY A 51 11.61 -19.73 15.68
CA GLY A 51 10.79 -19.96 14.46
C GLY A 51 10.74 -18.76 13.52
N LEU A 52 11.70 -17.83 13.60
CA LEU A 52 11.76 -16.62 12.77
C LEU A 52 12.66 -16.74 11.56
N ALA A 53 13.60 -17.70 11.60
CA ALA A 53 14.47 -18.04 10.48
C ALA A 53 14.57 -19.56 10.34
N ARG A 54 14.95 -20.02 9.16
CA ARG A 54 15.23 -21.42 8.89
C ARG A 54 16.48 -21.59 8.04
N GLU A 55 17.08 -22.77 8.12
CA GLU A 55 18.21 -23.13 7.28
C GLU A 55 17.72 -23.92 6.05
N ARG A 56 18.29 -23.58 4.89
CA ARG A 56 18.07 -24.26 3.62
C ARG A 56 19.41 -24.73 3.04
N SER A 57 19.47 -25.95 2.55
CA SER A 57 20.64 -26.43 1.80
C SER A 57 20.69 -25.75 0.44
N ASP A 58 21.87 -25.20 0.07
CA ASP A 58 22.14 -24.65 -1.26
C ASP A 58 22.16 -25.86 -2.25
N GLY A 59 21.08 -26.06 -3.02
CA GLY A 59 21.04 -27.20 -3.95
C GLY A 59 19.67 -27.78 -4.26
N ALA A 60 18.56 -27.17 -3.78
CA ALA A 60 17.25 -27.77 -4.04
C ALA A 60 16.54 -27.25 -5.31
N ASP A 61 16.92 -26.09 -5.89
CA ASP A 61 16.13 -25.46 -6.97
C ASP A 61 16.91 -24.82 -8.14
N ASP A 62 18.26 -24.86 -8.20
CA ASP A 62 19.03 -24.26 -9.30
C ASP A 62 19.91 -25.29 -10.03
N GLU A 63 19.31 -26.10 -10.90
CA GLU A 63 20.05 -26.95 -11.87
C GLU A 63 20.64 -26.18 -13.07
N GLN A 64 20.52 -24.83 -13.12
CA GLN A 64 20.91 -24.05 -14.31
C GLN A 64 22.19 -23.21 -14.22
N ASP A 65 22.87 -23.13 -13.07
CA ASP A 65 24.12 -22.33 -12.95
C ASP A 65 25.23 -23.02 -12.14
N SER A 66 25.49 -24.31 -12.41
CA SER A 66 26.55 -25.10 -11.73
C SER A 66 27.77 -25.39 -12.60
N GLU A 67 28.33 -24.40 -13.30
CA GLU A 67 29.70 -24.51 -13.82
C GLU A 67 30.69 -23.75 -12.91
N GLY A 68 31.38 -24.50 -12.02
CA GLY A 68 32.66 -24.04 -11.43
C GLY A 68 32.76 -23.86 -9.92
N ARG A 69 31.83 -24.27 -9.07
CA ARG A 69 32.05 -24.24 -7.61
C ARG A 69 32.44 -25.57 -7.02
N VAL A 70 33.75 -25.77 -6.80
CA VAL A 70 34.28 -26.88 -5.98
C VAL A 70 34.11 -26.50 -4.50
N GLY A 71 33.14 -27.11 -3.81
CA GLY A 71 32.91 -26.95 -2.37
C GLY A 71 31.59 -27.60 -1.92
N ARG A 72 31.53 -28.00 -0.64
CA ARG A 72 30.29 -28.52 -0.05
C ARG A 72 29.22 -27.44 -0.17
N PRO A 73 27.95 -27.77 -0.61
CA PRO A 73 26.86 -26.82 -0.68
C PRO A 73 26.74 -26.00 0.63
N GLY A 74 26.69 -24.71 0.52
CA GLY A 74 26.60 -23.83 1.69
C GLY A 74 25.21 -23.97 2.33
N ILE A 75 25.14 -23.84 3.66
CA ILE A 75 23.88 -23.70 4.35
C ILE A 75 23.47 -22.22 4.27
N LEU A 76 22.34 -21.94 3.65
CA LEU A 76 21.73 -20.63 3.60
C LEU A 76 20.75 -20.48 4.76
N VAL A 77 20.64 -19.26 5.28
CA VAL A 77 19.65 -18.85 6.26
C VAL A 77 18.68 -17.91 5.58
N GLU A 78 17.40 -18.16 5.75
CA GLU A 78 16.32 -17.31 5.24
C GLU A 78 15.27 -17.07 6.33
N ILE A 79 14.40 -16.07 6.14
CA ILE A 79 13.27 -15.83 7.05
C ILE A 79 12.29 -17.00 6.92
N ASP A 80 11.80 -17.50 8.06
CA ASP A 80 10.68 -18.44 8.06
C ASP A 80 9.36 -17.64 7.98
N GLY A 81 8.68 -17.72 6.83
CA GLY A 81 7.38 -17.06 6.66
C GLY A 81 6.30 -17.52 7.65
N ASN A 82 6.45 -18.75 8.20
CA ASN A 82 5.51 -19.26 9.19
C ASN A 82 5.75 -18.69 10.61
N GLY A 83 6.81 -17.91 10.82
CA GLY A 83 7.12 -17.29 12.12
C GLY A 83 6.07 -16.30 12.61
N GLY A 84 5.16 -15.86 11.73
CA GLY A 84 4.04 -15.00 12.06
C GLY A 84 3.56 -14.20 10.85
N PHE A 85 2.57 -13.33 11.07
CA PHE A 85 1.96 -12.54 10.01
C PHE A 85 1.54 -11.14 10.47
N PHE A 86 1.41 -10.25 9.51
CA PHE A 86 0.96 -8.87 9.67
C PHE A 86 -0.39 -8.71 8.99
N LEU A 87 -1.33 -8.08 9.66
CA LEU A 87 -2.65 -7.79 9.15
C LEU A 87 -2.67 -6.39 8.54
N GLY A 88 -3.14 -6.28 7.32
CA GLY A 88 -3.53 -5.01 6.71
C GLY A 88 -5.02 -5.03 6.42
N ALA A 89 -5.71 -3.97 6.81
CA ALA A 89 -7.11 -3.78 6.47
C ALA A 89 -7.27 -2.53 5.61
N TYR A 90 -8.33 -2.49 4.81
CA TYR A 90 -8.78 -1.32 4.07
C TYR A 90 -10.24 -1.07 4.35
N ILE A 91 -10.58 0.15 4.76
CA ILE A 91 -11.96 0.62 4.89
C ILE A 91 -12.26 1.50 3.69
N GLY A 92 -12.89 0.95 2.67
CA GLY A 92 -13.29 1.68 1.47
C GLY A 92 -14.72 2.21 1.54
N VAL A 93 -15.16 2.88 0.49
CA VAL A 93 -16.52 3.43 0.38
C VAL A 93 -17.57 2.31 0.24
N ASN A 94 -17.25 1.26 -0.53
CA ASN A 94 -18.20 0.20 -0.88
C ASN A 94 -17.84 -1.18 -0.30
N TRP A 95 -16.69 -1.34 0.33
CA TRP A 95 -16.18 -2.62 0.80
C TRP A 95 -15.06 -2.44 1.82
N ILE A 96 -14.87 -3.46 2.63
CA ILE A 96 -13.75 -3.61 3.56
C ILE A 96 -12.99 -4.86 3.15
N ALA A 97 -11.67 -4.79 3.16
CA ALA A 97 -10.79 -5.92 2.90
C ALA A 97 -9.77 -6.10 4.00
N VAL A 98 -9.35 -7.34 4.23
CA VAL A 98 -8.21 -7.68 5.08
C VAL A 98 -7.27 -8.58 4.29
N VAL A 99 -5.98 -8.30 4.37
CA VAL A 99 -4.90 -9.06 3.72
C VAL A 99 -3.86 -9.42 4.78
N THR A 100 -3.24 -10.59 4.66
CA THR A 100 -2.10 -10.96 5.49
C THR A 100 -0.82 -11.03 4.68
N VAL A 101 0.25 -10.53 5.28
CA VAL A 101 1.63 -10.66 4.81
C VAL A 101 2.40 -11.43 5.88
N ASP A 102 3.12 -12.47 5.50
CA ASP A 102 3.92 -13.27 6.41
C ASP A 102 5.24 -12.59 6.80
N LEU A 103 5.97 -13.18 7.73
CA LEU A 103 7.26 -12.64 8.18
C LEU A 103 8.29 -12.53 7.07
N ALA A 104 8.19 -13.36 6.03
CA ALA A 104 9.02 -13.28 4.84
C ALA A 104 8.52 -12.24 3.81
N GLY A 105 7.42 -11.52 4.09
CA GLY A 105 6.83 -10.50 3.24
C GLY A 105 5.98 -11.04 2.09
N ALA A 106 5.57 -12.31 2.12
CA ALA A 106 4.69 -12.89 1.11
C ALA A 106 3.21 -12.76 1.54
N ARG A 107 2.33 -12.41 0.59
CA ARG A 107 0.88 -12.45 0.79
C ARG A 107 0.43 -13.89 1.02
N ARG A 108 -0.41 -14.13 2.06
CA ARG A 108 -0.88 -15.47 2.43
C ARG A 108 -2.36 -15.66 2.26
N ALA A 109 -3.16 -14.76 2.81
CA ALA A 109 -4.62 -14.84 2.77
C ALA A 109 -5.24 -13.46 2.58
N SER A 110 -6.46 -13.43 2.07
CA SER A 110 -7.27 -12.22 1.98
C SER A 110 -8.75 -12.56 2.08
N ALA A 111 -9.52 -11.65 2.65
CA ALA A 111 -10.97 -11.70 2.69
C ALA A 111 -11.53 -10.29 2.53
N SER A 112 -12.74 -10.18 1.98
CA SER A 112 -13.40 -8.90 1.80
C SER A 112 -14.90 -9.01 2.00
N ARG A 113 -15.54 -7.88 2.34
CA ARG A 113 -16.99 -7.80 2.54
C ARG A 113 -17.52 -6.47 2.03
N ALA A 114 -18.73 -6.47 1.46
CA ALA A 114 -19.43 -5.26 1.08
C ALA A 114 -19.65 -4.36 2.31
N PHE A 115 -19.51 -3.07 2.12
CA PHE A 115 -19.67 -2.05 3.15
C PHE A 115 -20.33 -0.81 2.55
N ALA A 116 -21.30 -0.23 3.22
CA ALA A 116 -21.94 1.01 2.80
C ALA A 116 -21.31 2.18 3.56
N GLY A 117 -20.09 2.57 3.16
CA GLY A 117 -19.26 3.54 3.87
C GLY A 117 -19.95 4.85 4.23
N PRO A 118 -20.51 5.60 3.26
CA PRO A 118 -21.28 6.80 3.56
C PRO A 118 -22.53 6.48 4.39
N GLY A 119 -22.59 7.03 5.62
CA GLY A 119 -23.67 6.80 6.56
C GLY A 119 -23.50 5.60 7.50
N SER A 120 -22.45 4.81 7.34
CA SER A 120 -22.06 3.78 8.31
C SER A 120 -21.26 4.38 9.47
N THR A 121 -21.26 3.68 10.60
CA THR A 121 -20.47 4.09 11.76
C THR A 121 -19.05 3.49 11.71
N PRO A 122 -18.07 4.12 12.37
CA PRO A 122 -16.74 3.53 12.52
C PRO A 122 -16.75 2.18 13.23
N GLU A 123 -17.65 2.00 14.21
CA GLU A 123 -17.83 0.75 14.96
C GLU A 123 -18.25 -0.39 14.03
N ALA A 124 -19.21 -0.16 13.12
CA ALA A 124 -19.63 -1.16 12.14
C ALA A 124 -18.46 -1.59 11.22
N ALA A 125 -17.57 -0.68 10.86
CA ALA A 125 -16.37 -1.03 10.09
C ALA A 125 -15.40 -1.88 10.93
N VAL A 126 -15.20 -1.55 12.20
CA VAL A 126 -14.35 -2.32 13.12
C VAL A 126 -14.90 -3.72 13.33
N ASP A 127 -16.21 -3.89 13.47
CA ASP A 127 -16.86 -5.20 13.61
C ASP A 127 -16.61 -6.08 12.37
N ILE A 128 -16.78 -5.52 11.15
CA ILE A 128 -16.49 -6.23 9.90
C ILE A 128 -15.02 -6.62 9.82
N ILE A 129 -14.08 -5.75 10.20
CA ILE A 129 -12.65 -6.09 10.23
C ILE A 129 -12.43 -7.27 11.19
N GLY A 130 -13.06 -7.27 12.36
CA GLY A 130 -13.00 -8.38 13.33
C GLY A 130 -13.45 -9.71 12.75
N GLU A 131 -14.58 -9.72 12.05
CA GLU A 131 -15.11 -10.90 11.37
C GLU A 131 -14.15 -11.40 10.26
N LEU A 132 -13.64 -10.50 9.41
CA LEU A 132 -12.70 -10.86 8.36
C LEU A 132 -11.37 -11.39 8.92
N VAL A 133 -10.87 -10.81 10.01
CA VAL A 133 -9.68 -11.31 10.70
C VAL A 133 -9.91 -12.71 11.26
N ALA A 134 -11.07 -12.99 11.85
CA ALA A 134 -11.43 -14.32 12.35
C ALA A 134 -11.50 -15.33 11.19
N GLU A 135 -12.10 -14.96 10.06
CA GLU A 135 -12.17 -15.77 8.85
C GLU A 135 -10.76 -16.13 8.33
N ILE A 136 -9.88 -15.13 8.17
CA ILE A 136 -8.50 -15.32 7.71
C ILE A 136 -7.71 -16.22 8.68
N ARG A 137 -7.85 -16.01 9.99
CA ARG A 137 -7.16 -16.84 10.98
C ARG A 137 -7.51 -18.32 10.89
N SER A 138 -8.73 -18.65 10.47
CA SER A 138 -9.13 -20.04 10.23
C SER A 138 -8.45 -20.71 9.04
N GLN A 139 -7.91 -19.91 8.10
CA GLN A 139 -7.21 -20.36 6.90
C GLN A 139 -5.69 -20.48 7.10
N LEU A 140 -5.14 -19.91 8.17
CA LEU A 140 -3.72 -19.94 8.47
C LEU A 140 -3.35 -21.15 9.34
N PRO A 141 -2.09 -21.63 9.31
CA PRO A 141 -1.65 -22.72 10.16
C PRO A 141 -1.90 -22.44 11.64
N ALA A 142 -2.36 -23.45 12.38
CA ALA A 142 -2.60 -23.33 13.81
C ALA A 142 -1.34 -22.86 14.54
N GLY A 143 -1.50 -21.91 15.46
CA GLY A 143 -0.39 -21.35 16.23
C GLY A 143 0.39 -20.23 15.57
N THR A 144 0.09 -19.88 14.29
CA THR A 144 0.70 -18.71 13.62
C THR A 144 0.26 -17.41 14.32
N ARG A 145 1.23 -16.53 14.59
CA ARG A 145 1.00 -15.32 15.43
C ARG A 145 0.77 -14.07 14.60
N PRO A 146 -0.29 -13.28 14.88
CA PRO A 146 -0.42 -11.94 14.33
C PRO A 146 0.49 -10.97 15.09
N TYR A 147 1.26 -10.16 14.35
CA TYR A 147 2.15 -9.14 14.93
C TYR A 147 1.52 -7.76 15.05
N GLY A 148 0.35 -7.55 14.48
CA GLY A 148 -0.38 -6.30 14.55
C GLY A 148 -1.36 -6.13 13.40
N LEU A 149 -2.08 -5.02 13.41
CA LEU A 149 -3.02 -4.60 12.39
C LEU A 149 -2.74 -3.15 11.98
N ASN A 150 -2.57 -2.90 10.69
CA ASN A 150 -2.57 -1.55 10.13
C ASN A 150 -3.81 -1.38 9.26
N VAL A 151 -4.54 -0.28 9.44
CA VAL A 151 -5.79 -0.01 8.72
C VAL A 151 -5.60 1.18 7.78
N ALA A 152 -5.73 0.94 6.48
CA ALA A 152 -5.77 1.97 5.46
C ALA A 152 -7.18 2.56 5.37
N VAL A 153 -7.28 3.89 5.41
CA VAL A 153 -8.56 4.61 5.40
C VAL A 153 -8.45 5.82 4.47
N PRO A 154 -9.43 6.10 3.60
CA PRO A 154 -9.46 7.33 2.82
C PRO A 154 -9.61 8.54 3.75
N GLY A 155 -8.64 9.44 3.75
CA GLY A 155 -8.66 10.62 4.60
C GLY A 155 -7.30 10.91 5.26
N PHE A 156 -7.30 11.72 6.30
CA PHE A 156 -6.07 12.23 6.92
C PHE A 156 -6.20 12.38 8.44
N PRO A 157 -5.09 12.30 9.18
CA PRO A 157 -5.08 12.54 10.61
C PRO A 157 -5.38 14.01 10.91
N ALA A 158 -6.12 14.27 11.98
CA ALA A 158 -6.39 15.62 12.48
C ALA A 158 -5.12 16.24 13.10
N ALA A 159 -5.16 17.54 13.32
CA ALA A 159 -4.04 18.29 13.91
C ALA A 159 -3.68 17.86 15.34
N ASP A 160 -4.59 17.17 16.05
CA ASP A 160 -4.36 16.59 17.38
C ASP A 160 -3.49 15.32 17.35
N GLY A 161 -3.24 14.75 16.17
CA GLY A 161 -2.48 13.51 15.98
C GLY A 161 -3.18 12.25 16.52
N ILE A 162 -4.44 12.35 16.93
CA ILE A 162 -5.23 11.26 17.54
C ILE A 162 -6.45 10.95 16.69
N SER A 163 -7.19 11.99 16.31
CA SER A 163 -8.43 11.89 15.55
C SER A 163 -8.14 11.74 14.05
N TYR A 164 -9.06 11.11 13.32
CA TYR A 164 -8.99 10.90 11.89
C TYR A 164 -10.20 11.51 11.18
N HIS A 165 -9.97 12.13 10.03
CA HIS A 165 -11.01 12.64 9.16
C HIS A 165 -11.11 11.80 7.90
N ALA A 166 -12.17 11.01 7.78
CA ALA A 166 -12.53 10.24 6.59
C ALA A 166 -13.81 10.84 5.99
N THR A 167 -13.69 12.00 5.40
CA THR A 167 -14.83 12.84 4.96
C THR A 167 -15.73 12.11 3.96
N ILE A 168 -15.14 11.28 3.09
CA ILE A 168 -15.87 10.49 2.11
C ILE A 168 -16.75 9.42 2.75
N LEU A 169 -16.40 8.96 3.96
CA LEU A 169 -17.20 8.04 4.77
C LEU A 169 -18.18 8.77 5.70
N GLY A 170 -18.11 10.11 5.73
CA GLY A 170 -18.90 10.93 6.65
C GLY A 170 -18.32 11.00 8.07
N TRP A 171 -17.09 10.57 8.28
CA TRP A 171 -16.45 10.51 9.60
C TRP A 171 -15.58 11.74 9.87
N HIS A 172 -15.85 12.41 11.00
CA HIS A 172 -15.15 13.63 11.38
C HIS A 172 -14.63 13.53 12.81
N GLY A 173 -13.32 13.64 13.01
CA GLY A 173 -12.70 13.62 14.33
C GLY A 173 -12.89 12.30 15.09
N VAL A 174 -12.81 11.17 14.40
CA VAL A 174 -13.00 9.82 14.98
C VAL A 174 -11.67 9.30 15.53
N ASN A 175 -11.65 8.84 16.76
CA ASN A 175 -10.51 8.10 17.31
C ASN A 175 -10.62 6.60 16.91
N LEU A 176 -10.38 6.33 15.61
CA LEU A 176 -10.46 4.98 15.06
C LEU A 176 -9.44 4.02 15.69
N ALA A 177 -8.26 4.52 16.07
CA ALA A 177 -7.24 3.70 16.72
C ALA A 177 -7.72 3.15 18.08
N GLU A 178 -8.48 3.94 18.84
CA GLU A 178 -9.03 3.51 20.13
C GLU A 178 -10.14 2.48 19.96
N LEU A 179 -11.01 2.65 18.96
CA LEU A 179 -12.05 1.66 18.64
C LEU A 179 -11.40 0.31 18.27
N LEU A 180 -10.35 0.34 17.45
CA LEU A 180 -9.60 -0.87 17.08
C LEU A 180 -8.89 -1.50 18.29
N ARG A 181 -8.24 -0.70 19.17
CA ARG A 181 -7.65 -1.24 20.40
C ARG A 181 -8.67 -1.88 21.34
N THR A 182 -9.87 -1.30 21.42
CA THR A 182 -10.96 -1.87 22.20
C THR A 182 -11.39 -3.24 21.64
N ALA A 183 -11.45 -3.38 20.32
CA ALA A 183 -11.88 -4.61 19.66
C ALA A 183 -10.79 -5.71 19.66
N PHE A 184 -9.51 -5.33 19.44
CA PHE A 184 -8.42 -6.29 19.27
C PHE A 184 -7.53 -6.47 20.51
N GLY A 185 -7.70 -5.64 21.53
CA GLY A 185 -6.90 -5.63 22.76
C GLY A 185 -5.91 -4.48 22.82
N ALA A 186 -5.77 -3.87 24.00
CA ALA A 186 -4.98 -2.67 24.22
C ALA A 186 -3.48 -2.84 23.88
N ASP A 187 -2.95 -4.04 24.08
CA ASP A 187 -1.53 -4.36 23.80
C ASP A 187 -1.27 -4.81 22.35
N PHE A 188 -2.33 -4.96 21.54
CA PHE A 188 -2.18 -5.35 20.14
C PHE A 188 -1.76 -4.13 19.30
N PRO A 189 -0.63 -4.21 18.56
CA PRO A 189 -0.16 -3.08 17.77
C PRO A 189 -1.17 -2.68 16.70
N ILE A 190 -1.66 -1.45 16.77
CA ILE A 190 -2.62 -0.86 15.83
C ILE A 190 -1.98 0.37 15.19
N LEU A 191 -2.00 0.42 13.86
CA LEU A 191 -1.65 1.57 13.04
C LEU A 191 -2.81 2.02 12.17
N LEU A 192 -2.76 3.27 11.77
CA LEU A 192 -3.62 3.85 10.73
C LEU A 192 -2.74 4.47 9.64
N GLU A 193 -3.15 4.34 8.40
CA GLU A 193 -2.49 4.96 7.27
C GLU A 193 -3.54 5.49 6.27
N ASN A 194 -3.14 6.46 5.45
CA ASN A 194 -3.93 6.87 4.30
C ASN A 194 -3.92 5.76 3.23
N ASP A 195 -5.02 5.57 2.52
CA ASP A 195 -5.20 4.51 1.52
C ASP A 195 -4.26 4.65 0.31
N ALA A 196 -4.06 5.87 -0.22
CA ALA A 196 -3.12 6.11 -1.32
C ALA A 196 -1.66 5.88 -0.89
N ASN A 197 -1.29 6.27 0.34
CA ASN A 197 0.00 5.96 0.93
C ASN A 197 0.23 4.45 1.05
N ALA A 198 -0.78 3.72 1.48
CA ALA A 198 -0.71 2.26 1.59
C ALA A 198 -0.51 1.62 0.20
N VAL A 199 -1.27 2.03 -0.83
CA VAL A 199 -1.06 1.55 -2.20
C VAL A 199 0.34 1.84 -2.69
N ALA A 200 0.88 3.04 -2.43
CA ALA A 200 2.22 3.40 -2.85
C ALA A 200 3.28 2.44 -2.26
N VAL A 201 3.11 2.07 -1.00
CA VAL A 201 3.99 1.07 -0.40
C VAL A 201 3.78 -0.31 -1.02
N ALA A 202 2.54 -0.74 -1.28
CA ALA A 202 2.29 -2.04 -1.93
C ALA A 202 2.99 -2.15 -3.29
N GLU A 203 2.98 -1.09 -4.10
CA GLU A 203 3.61 -1.02 -5.42
C GLU A 203 5.14 -1.04 -5.37
N THR A 204 5.72 -0.44 -4.34
CA THR A 204 7.18 -0.32 -4.21
C THR A 204 7.78 -1.40 -3.30
N TYR A 205 6.94 -2.13 -2.56
CA TYR A 205 7.37 -3.16 -1.64
C TYR A 205 7.97 -4.36 -2.39
N ARG A 206 9.26 -4.60 -2.24
CA ARG A 206 10.03 -5.65 -2.95
C ARG A 206 10.08 -5.51 -4.48
N SER A 207 9.68 -4.37 -5.04
CA SER A 207 9.42 -4.34 -6.47
C SER A 207 10.64 -4.49 -7.36
N ARG A 208 11.86 -4.21 -6.91
CA ARG A 208 13.09 -4.46 -7.71
C ARG A 208 14.35 -4.43 -6.86
N PRO A 209 15.15 -5.51 -6.80
CA PRO A 209 16.50 -5.43 -6.25
C PRO A 209 17.30 -4.34 -6.97
N GLY A 210 17.87 -3.40 -6.23
CA GLY A 210 18.69 -2.31 -6.76
C GLY A 210 17.95 -1.02 -7.15
N LYS A 211 16.65 -0.88 -6.82
CA LYS A 211 15.88 0.37 -6.97
C LYS A 211 15.43 0.94 -5.62
N ASP A 212 16.29 0.85 -4.63
CA ASP A 212 16.02 1.38 -3.29
C ASP A 212 15.92 2.92 -3.25
N ASP A 213 16.32 3.60 -4.34
CA ASP A 213 16.35 5.07 -4.48
C ASP A 213 15.30 5.60 -5.46
N GLU A 214 14.25 4.85 -5.74
CA GLU A 214 13.23 5.22 -6.73
C GLU A 214 12.35 6.38 -6.25
N ASP A 215 12.11 7.34 -7.14
CA ASP A 215 11.13 8.41 -6.96
C ASP A 215 9.86 8.10 -7.77
N ALA A 216 8.77 7.86 -7.08
CA ALA A 216 7.49 7.51 -7.70
C ALA A 216 6.32 8.27 -7.08
N LEU A 217 5.30 8.54 -7.89
CA LEU A 217 4.01 9.03 -7.44
C LEU A 217 2.95 7.97 -7.76
N VAL A 218 2.27 7.45 -6.75
CA VAL A 218 1.11 6.59 -6.94
C VAL A 218 -0.15 7.43 -6.78
N ILE A 219 -1.04 7.37 -7.78
CA ILE A 219 -2.31 8.11 -7.77
C ILE A 219 -3.44 7.09 -7.63
N LEU A 220 -4.16 7.17 -6.54
CA LEU A 220 -5.35 6.37 -6.28
C LEU A 220 -6.60 7.16 -6.69
N ILE A 221 -7.30 6.71 -7.75
CA ILE A 221 -8.49 7.37 -8.29
C ILE A 221 -9.71 6.50 -8.03
N GLU A 222 -10.49 6.90 -7.04
CA GLU A 222 -11.79 6.34 -6.68
C GLU A 222 -12.85 7.45 -6.69
N ASN A 223 -13.75 7.52 -5.72
CA ASN A 223 -14.65 8.66 -5.55
C ASN A 223 -13.86 9.96 -5.32
N GLY A 224 -12.81 9.90 -4.47
CA GLY A 224 -11.79 10.93 -4.34
C GLY A 224 -10.52 10.61 -5.13
N VAL A 225 -9.52 11.48 -5.01
CA VAL A 225 -8.19 11.32 -5.62
C VAL A 225 -7.13 11.54 -4.54
N GLY A 226 -6.37 10.50 -4.24
CA GLY A 226 -5.25 10.53 -3.31
C GLY A 226 -3.91 10.27 -4.00
N GLY A 227 -2.81 10.67 -3.38
CA GLY A 227 -1.46 10.42 -3.86
C GLY A 227 -0.56 9.85 -2.78
N GLY A 228 0.18 8.79 -3.11
CA GLY A 228 1.28 8.29 -2.29
C GLY A 228 2.61 8.68 -2.92
N ILE A 229 3.42 9.46 -2.20
CA ILE A 229 4.69 10.00 -2.70
C ILE A 229 5.82 9.12 -2.18
N ILE A 230 6.58 8.51 -3.09
CA ILE A 230 7.82 7.80 -2.77
C ILE A 230 8.99 8.69 -3.18
N ASN A 231 9.86 9.00 -2.25
CA ASN A 231 11.07 9.76 -2.46
C ASN A 231 12.28 8.98 -1.93
N ALA A 232 13.27 8.74 -2.78
CA ALA A 232 14.43 7.90 -2.48
C ALA A 232 14.00 6.54 -1.86
N GLY A 233 13.03 5.86 -2.49
CA GLY A 233 12.50 4.57 -2.06
C GLY A 233 11.67 4.59 -0.77
N ARG A 234 11.35 5.77 -0.21
CA ARG A 234 10.64 5.91 1.06
C ARG A 234 9.36 6.70 0.93
N LEU A 235 8.32 6.25 1.61
CA LEU A 235 7.06 6.97 1.67
C LEU A 235 7.23 8.34 2.37
N HIS A 236 6.89 9.40 1.64
CA HIS A 236 6.88 10.78 2.16
C HIS A 236 5.52 11.13 2.73
N ARG A 237 5.41 11.18 4.05
CA ARG A 237 4.15 11.48 4.76
C ARG A 237 3.92 12.96 5.05
N GLY A 238 4.94 13.79 4.86
CA GLY A 238 4.90 15.18 5.36
C GLY A 238 4.90 15.24 6.90
N ARG A 239 4.73 16.45 7.41
CA ARG A 239 4.86 16.70 8.86
C ARG A 239 3.80 16.01 9.72
N LEU A 240 2.55 15.95 9.23
CA LEU A 240 1.38 15.44 9.99
C LEU A 240 0.71 14.24 9.30
N GLY A 241 1.40 13.59 8.35
CA GLY A 241 0.82 12.47 7.62
C GLY A 241 -0.12 12.86 6.47
N GLY A 242 -0.24 14.16 6.13
CA GLY A 242 -1.15 14.67 5.10
C GLY A 242 -0.47 15.02 3.77
N ALA A 243 0.77 14.57 3.51
CA ALA A 243 1.33 14.71 2.17
C ALA A 243 0.57 13.79 1.20
N GLY A 244 0.45 14.22 -0.07
CA GLY A 244 -0.25 13.41 -1.07
C GLY A 244 -1.73 13.73 -1.24
N GLU A 245 -2.27 14.76 -0.59
CA GLU A 245 -3.64 15.27 -0.80
C GLU A 245 -3.79 15.96 -2.16
N ILE A 246 -3.34 15.28 -3.23
CA ILE A 246 -3.25 15.82 -4.60
C ILE A 246 -4.61 16.08 -5.22
N GLY A 247 -5.64 15.36 -4.81
CA GLY A 247 -7.02 15.58 -5.24
C GLY A 247 -7.51 17.00 -4.93
N HIS A 248 -6.92 17.63 -3.92
CA HIS A 248 -7.22 18.98 -3.50
C HIS A 248 -6.49 20.08 -4.28
N LEU A 249 -5.57 19.74 -5.19
CA LEU A 249 -4.91 20.72 -6.05
C LEU A 249 -5.93 21.40 -6.95
N ARG A 250 -5.91 22.74 -6.97
CA ARG A 250 -6.71 23.51 -7.88
C ARG A 250 -6.07 23.55 -9.27
N ILE A 251 -6.73 22.94 -10.25
CA ILE A 251 -6.24 22.84 -11.64
C ILE A 251 -7.15 23.56 -12.64
N GLY A 252 -8.29 24.05 -12.19
CA GLY A 252 -9.28 24.76 -13.00
C GLY A 252 -10.16 25.66 -12.14
N ASP A 253 -11.29 26.11 -12.70
CA ASP A 253 -12.17 27.06 -12.04
C ASP A 253 -13.40 26.41 -11.40
N GLU A 254 -13.98 25.35 -12.00
CA GLU A 254 -15.25 24.77 -11.54
C GLU A 254 -15.12 23.28 -11.22
N GLY A 255 -14.92 22.41 -12.21
CA GLY A 255 -14.98 20.95 -12.14
C GLY A 255 -16.28 20.41 -12.73
N PHE A 256 -16.33 19.08 -12.95
CA PHE A 256 -17.55 18.40 -13.40
C PHE A 256 -18.51 18.15 -12.23
N VAL A 257 -17.98 18.09 -11.03
CA VAL A 257 -18.72 18.16 -9.77
C VAL A 257 -18.40 19.49 -9.09
N PHE A 258 -19.39 20.34 -8.97
CA PHE A 258 -19.20 21.67 -8.40
C PHE A 258 -19.24 21.64 -6.88
N ASP A 259 -18.15 22.13 -6.25
CA ASP A 259 -18.09 22.43 -4.83
C ASP A 259 -17.88 23.93 -4.66
N ALA A 260 -18.90 24.64 -4.21
CA ALA A 260 -18.88 26.11 -4.03
C ALA A 260 -17.78 26.57 -3.05
N LYS A 261 -17.38 25.74 -2.08
CA LYS A 261 -16.34 26.09 -1.11
C LYS A 261 -14.94 25.85 -1.65
N ARG A 262 -14.80 24.91 -2.60
CA ARG A 262 -13.51 24.42 -3.09
C ARG A 262 -13.58 24.10 -4.59
N PRO A 263 -13.85 25.10 -5.45
CA PRO A 263 -14.02 24.87 -6.87
C PRO A 263 -12.71 24.48 -7.56
N GLY A 264 -12.81 23.76 -8.66
CA GLY A 264 -11.70 23.52 -9.59
C GLY A 264 -10.60 22.57 -9.10
N ARG A 265 -10.90 21.70 -8.15
CA ARG A 265 -9.96 20.70 -7.64
C ARG A 265 -9.74 19.56 -8.65
N LEU A 266 -8.57 18.93 -8.61
CA LEU A 266 -8.27 17.77 -9.44
C LEU A 266 -9.35 16.66 -9.30
N GLU A 267 -9.74 16.33 -8.06
CA GLU A 267 -10.78 15.33 -7.80
C GLU A 267 -12.14 15.66 -8.44
N SER A 268 -12.47 16.96 -8.58
CA SER A 268 -13.71 17.39 -9.21
C SER A 268 -13.74 17.28 -10.74
N TYR A 269 -12.61 16.90 -11.34
CA TYR A 269 -12.49 16.61 -12.77
C TYR A 269 -12.25 15.15 -13.06
N VAL A 270 -11.41 14.46 -12.24
CA VAL A 270 -10.91 13.13 -12.59
C VAL A 270 -11.40 12.02 -11.68
N GLY A 271 -11.99 12.32 -10.54
CA GLY A 271 -12.58 11.32 -9.65
C GLY A 271 -13.78 10.61 -10.29
N LYS A 272 -14.15 9.45 -9.78
CA LYS A 272 -15.24 8.62 -10.32
C LYS A 272 -16.56 9.38 -10.46
N ASP A 273 -16.94 10.11 -9.42
CA ASP A 273 -18.21 10.86 -9.43
C ASP A 273 -18.16 11.99 -10.45
N ALA A 274 -17.01 12.64 -10.65
CA ALA A 274 -16.82 13.67 -11.66
C ALA A 274 -16.91 13.11 -13.09
N LEU A 275 -16.25 11.97 -13.34
CA LEU A 275 -16.31 11.26 -14.61
C LEU A 275 -17.77 10.90 -14.98
N LEU A 276 -18.49 10.29 -14.03
CA LEU A 276 -19.87 9.86 -14.26
C LEU A 276 -20.85 11.04 -14.37
N ALA A 277 -20.63 12.13 -13.64
CA ALA A 277 -21.39 13.36 -13.79
C ALA A 277 -21.17 14.00 -15.17
N ARG A 278 -19.93 13.98 -15.69
CA ARG A 278 -19.64 14.44 -17.05
C ARG A 278 -20.31 13.59 -18.11
N TYR A 279 -20.27 12.26 -17.95
CA TYR A 279 -20.96 11.35 -18.87
C TYR A 279 -22.47 11.57 -18.85
N LEU A 280 -23.09 11.70 -17.69
CA LEU A 280 -24.51 12.03 -17.56
C LEU A 280 -24.85 13.36 -18.27
N HIS A 281 -24.00 14.37 -18.12
CA HIS A 281 -24.23 15.68 -18.76
C HIS A 281 -24.19 15.58 -20.29
N ILE A 282 -23.28 14.78 -20.86
CA ILE A 282 -23.12 14.64 -22.32
C ILE A 282 -24.16 13.69 -22.90
N SER A 283 -24.41 12.54 -22.27
CA SER A 283 -25.26 11.47 -22.76
C SER A 283 -26.74 11.59 -22.37
N GLY A 284 -27.04 12.30 -21.30
CA GLY A 284 -28.34 12.29 -20.63
C GLY A 284 -28.65 11.00 -19.86
N LEU A 285 -27.71 10.02 -19.82
CA LEU A 285 -27.90 8.70 -19.24
C LEU A 285 -27.15 8.56 -17.92
N ARG A 286 -27.81 8.01 -16.89
CA ARG A 286 -27.13 7.59 -15.66
C ARG A 286 -26.50 6.22 -15.88
N ALA A 287 -25.24 6.08 -15.56
CA ALA A 287 -24.49 4.83 -15.62
C ALA A 287 -23.56 4.70 -14.41
N GLY A 288 -23.22 3.47 -14.04
CA GLY A 288 -22.09 3.18 -13.18
C GLY A 288 -20.78 3.15 -13.97
N LEU A 289 -19.66 2.99 -13.27
CA LEU A 289 -18.34 2.97 -13.91
C LEU A 289 -18.21 1.79 -14.91
N HIS A 290 -18.74 0.63 -14.56
CA HIS A 290 -18.70 -0.56 -15.42
C HIS A 290 -19.44 -0.33 -16.75
N GLU A 291 -20.66 0.21 -16.68
CA GLU A 291 -21.46 0.54 -17.86
C GLU A 291 -20.80 1.62 -18.71
N PHE A 292 -20.19 2.63 -18.07
CA PHE A 292 -19.44 3.67 -18.77
C PHE A 292 -18.23 3.07 -19.52
N VAL A 293 -17.42 2.21 -18.87
CA VAL A 293 -16.26 1.57 -19.50
C VAL A 293 -16.70 0.65 -20.64
N ALA A 294 -17.81 -0.06 -20.51
CA ALA A 294 -18.38 -0.87 -21.59
C ALA A 294 -18.80 0.01 -22.80
N ALA A 295 -19.53 1.10 -22.56
CA ALA A 295 -19.89 2.06 -23.61
C ALA A 295 -18.64 2.67 -24.29
N LEU A 296 -17.59 2.96 -23.52
CA LEU A 296 -16.32 3.46 -24.05
C LEU A 296 -15.62 2.41 -24.93
N ALA A 297 -15.65 1.14 -24.54
CA ALA A 297 -15.09 0.03 -25.33
C ALA A 297 -15.86 -0.18 -26.64
N ASP A 298 -17.19 0.05 -26.63
CA ASP A 298 -18.05 -0.02 -27.82
C ASP A 298 -17.92 1.23 -28.72
N GLY A 299 -17.14 2.23 -28.30
CA GLY A 299 -16.93 3.47 -29.05
C GLY A 299 -18.12 4.43 -29.03
N ASP A 300 -18.97 4.37 -28.00
CA ASP A 300 -20.13 5.28 -27.83
C ASP A 300 -19.66 6.74 -27.81
N PRO A 301 -20.16 7.61 -28.72
CA PRO A 301 -19.65 8.96 -28.85
C PRO A 301 -19.68 9.81 -27.57
N PRO A 302 -20.76 9.81 -26.76
CA PRO A 302 -20.75 10.44 -25.43
C PRO A 302 -19.67 9.91 -24.47
N ALA A 303 -19.44 8.59 -24.45
CA ALA A 303 -18.41 7.99 -23.59
C ALA A 303 -16.99 8.39 -24.04
N VAL A 304 -16.75 8.36 -25.36
CA VAL A 304 -15.46 8.81 -25.94
C VAL A 304 -15.21 10.29 -25.67
N ALA A 305 -16.23 11.16 -25.83
CA ALA A 305 -16.12 12.58 -25.52
C ALA A 305 -15.80 12.81 -24.04
N THR A 306 -16.49 12.10 -23.14
CA THR A 306 -16.24 12.15 -21.70
C THR A 306 -14.82 11.70 -21.32
N ALA A 307 -14.35 10.59 -21.88
CA ALA A 307 -13.01 10.07 -21.63
C ALA A 307 -11.92 11.03 -22.14
N ARG A 308 -12.15 11.72 -23.26
CA ARG A 308 -11.24 12.75 -23.77
C ARG A 308 -11.17 13.98 -22.87
N ASP A 309 -12.32 14.44 -22.36
CA ASP A 309 -12.35 15.55 -21.38
C ASP A 309 -11.62 15.15 -20.09
N TRP A 310 -11.82 13.91 -19.62
CA TRP A 310 -11.10 13.37 -18.48
C TRP A 310 -9.60 13.35 -18.73
N ALA A 311 -9.15 12.88 -19.92
CA ALA A 311 -7.74 12.82 -20.29
C ALA A 311 -7.07 14.21 -20.27
N LEU A 312 -7.75 15.23 -20.78
CA LEU A 312 -7.25 16.62 -20.76
C LEU A 312 -6.97 17.12 -19.33
N TRP A 313 -7.97 16.98 -18.44
CA TRP A 313 -7.82 17.44 -17.07
C TRP A 313 -6.85 16.61 -16.27
N PHE A 314 -6.80 15.31 -16.54
CA PHE A 314 -5.83 14.42 -15.90
C PHE A 314 -4.40 14.75 -16.34
N GLY A 315 -4.14 14.88 -17.65
CA GLY A 315 -2.82 15.30 -18.18
C GLY A 315 -2.35 16.63 -17.60
N ARG A 316 -3.26 17.62 -17.47
CA ARG A 316 -2.98 18.90 -16.81
C ARG A 316 -2.60 18.73 -15.33
N GLY A 317 -3.34 17.88 -14.61
CA GLY A 317 -3.04 17.54 -13.22
C GLY A 317 -1.68 16.84 -13.10
N LEU A 318 -1.39 15.87 -13.97
CA LEU A 318 -0.11 15.17 -14.00
C LEU A 318 1.05 16.12 -14.28
N ALA A 319 0.93 17.07 -15.20
CA ALA A 319 1.96 18.07 -15.47
C ALA A 319 2.26 18.95 -14.25
N THR A 320 1.22 19.37 -13.51
CA THR A 320 1.37 20.13 -12.26
C THR A 320 2.16 19.31 -11.22
N LEU A 321 1.82 18.03 -11.09
CA LEU A 321 2.50 17.10 -10.16
C LEU A 321 3.93 16.80 -10.61
N ALA A 322 4.17 16.59 -11.90
CA ALA A 322 5.50 16.37 -12.46
C ALA A 322 6.43 17.56 -12.20
N CYS A 323 5.95 18.80 -12.41
CA CYS A 323 6.71 20.01 -12.09
C CYS A 323 7.01 20.16 -10.59
N THR A 324 6.17 19.61 -9.72
CA THR A 324 6.30 19.79 -8.26
C THR A 324 7.16 18.70 -7.62
N LEU A 325 7.01 17.46 -8.06
CA LEU A 325 7.59 16.26 -7.42
C LEU A 325 8.71 15.65 -8.25
N GLN A 326 8.72 15.86 -9.57
CA GLN A 326 9.66 15.30 -10.55
C GLN A 326 9.86 13.78 -10.38
N PRO A 327 8.77 12.97 -10.33
CA PRO A 327 8.90 11.53 -10.17
C PRO A 327 9.47 10.88 -11.45
N GLU A 328 10.19 9.77 -11.31
CA GLU A 328 10.59 8.95 -12.47
C GLU A 328 9.38 8.32 -13.16
N ARG A 329 8.41 7.88 -12.31
CA ARG A 329 7.19 7.25 -12.80
C ARG A 329 5.96 7.62 -11.97
N ILE A 330 4.81 7.59 -12.65
CA ILE A 330 3.50 7.79 -12.05
C ILE A 330 2.72 6.48 -12.21
N ILE A 331 2.22 5.92 -11.10
CA ILE A 331 1.49 4.66 -11.08
C ILE A 331 0.02 4.97 -10.80
N LEU A 332 -0.87 4.54 -11.69
CA LEU A 332 -2.30 4.76 -11.58
C LEU A 332 -2.98 3.56 -10.93
N SER A 333 -3.67 3.81 -9.82
CA SER A 333 -4.44 2.81 -9.08
C SER A 333 -5.88 3.26 -8.88
N GLY A 334 -6.73 2.33 -8.43
CA GLY A 334 -8.15 2.58 -8.22
C GLY A 334 -9.02 2.19 -9.40
N SER A 335 -10.35 2.23 -9.21
CA SER A 335 -11.30 1.71 -10.20
C SER A 335 -11.35 2.55 -11.48
N VAL A 336 -11.10 3.86 -11.39
CA VAL A 336 -11.15 4.77 -12.55
C VAL A 336 -9.98 4.54 -13.52
N ASN A 337 -8.91 3.86 -13.09
CA ASN A 337 -7.79 3.53 -13.97
C ASN A 337 -8.21 2.65 -15.18
N ALA A 338 -9.38 1.99 -15.10
CA ALA A 338 -9.96 1.24 -16.22
C ALA A 338 -10.25 2.12 -17.45
N VAL A 339 -10.31 3.43 -17.30
CA VAL A 339 -10.49 4.40 -18.41
C VAL A 339 -9.16 4.66 -19.13
N TYR A 340 -8.05 4.61 -18.40
CA TYR A 340 -6.73 5.01 -18.91
C TYR A 340 -6.31 4.29 -20.19
N PRO A 341 -6.47 2.96 -20.36
CA PRO A 341 -6.07 2.26 -21.59
C PRO A 341 -6.72 2.80 -22.88
N PHE A 342 -7.90 3.41 -22.77
CA PHE A 342 -8.62 3.98 -23.93
C PHE A 342 -8.13 5.39 -24.31
N VAL A 343 -7.42 6.06 -23.39
CA VAL A 343 -7.01 7.46 -23.56
C VAL A 343 -5.54 7.70 -23.16
N ALA A 344 -4.73 6.65 -23.07
CA ALA A 344 -3.33 6.75 -22.62
C ALA A 344 -2.53 7.73 -23.51
N GLU A 345 -2.61 7.58 -24.83
CA GLU A 345 -1.93 8.46 -25.78
C GLU A 345 -2.35 9.93 -25.60
N GLN A 346 -3.65 10.19 -25.34
CA GLN A 346 -4.15 11.54 -25.12
C GLN A 346 -3.64 12.12 -23.79
N VAL A 347 -3.63 11.30 -22.71
CA VAL A 347 -3.11 11.74 -21.40
C VAL A 347 -1.63 12.07 -21.51
N GLU A 348 -0.83 11.22 -22.17
CA GLU A 348 0.61 11.43 -22.36
C GLU A 348 0.89 12.65 -23.24
N ALA A 349 0.10 12.85 -24.30
CA ALA A 349 0.21 14.04 -25.14
C ALA A 349 -0.09 15.32 -24.34
N PHE A 350 -1.20 15.36 -23.59
CA PHE A 350 -1.54 16.51 -22.74
C PHE A 350 -0.53 16.74 -21.64
N LEU A 351 -0.02 15.66 -21.02
CA LEU A 351 1.06 15.78 -20.03
C LEU A 351 2.29 16.45 -20.64
N SER A 352 2.71 16.00 -21.83
CA SER A 352 3.86 16.57 -22.52
C SER A 352 3.63 18.03 -22.96
N ASP A 353 2.44 18.34 -23.48
CA ASP A 353 2.08 19.69 -23.95
C ASP A 353 2.05 20.73 -22.83
N PHE A 354 1.72 20.32 -21.60
CA PHE A 354 1.69 21.20 -20.43
C PHE A 354 3.06 21.36 -19.74
N LEU A 355 4.04 20.53 -20.07
CA LEU A 355 5.41 20.65 -19.57
C LEU A 355 6.24 21.59 -20.45
N ALA A 356 7.26 22.20 -19.87
CA ALA A 356 8.20 23.01 -20.65
C ALA A 356 9.01 22.14 -21.63
N GLU A 357 9.38 22.69 -22.76
CA GLU A 357 10.22 22.01 -23.75
C GLU A 357 11.53 21.49 -23.09
N GLY A 358 11.83 20.21 -23.29
CA GLY A 358 13.01 19.56 -22.70
C GLY A 358 12.85 19.15 -21.23
N TYR A 359 11.66 19.36 -20.62
CA TYR A 359 11.41 18.85 -19.28
C TYR A 359 11.25 17.32 -19.30
N PRO A 360 11.84 16.58 -18.34
CA PRO A 360 11.70 15.12 -18.31
C PRO A 360 10.24 14.73 -18.04
N VAL A 361 9.67 13.95 -18.96
CA VAL A 361 8.30 13.44 -18.85
C VAL A 361 8.34 12.13 -18.07
N PRO A 362 7.63 12.02 -16.92
CA PRO A 362 7.56 10.76 -16.18
C PRO A 362 6.82 9.68 -16.99
N THR A 363 7.18 8.41 -16.79
CA THR A 363 6.40 7.32 -17.35
C THR A 363 5.09 7.15 -16.56
N VAL A 364 3.97 6.86 -17.27
CA VAL A 364 2.68 6.61 -16.64
C VAL A 364 2.33 5.13 -16.83
N GLU A 365 2.10 4.41 -15.73
CA GLU A 365 1.80 2.99 -15.76
C GLU A 365 0.64 2.61 -14.85
N LEU A 366 -0.01 1.48 -15.14
CA LEU A 366 -1.09 0.96 -14.31
C LEU A 366 -0.55 0.17 -13.12
N SER A 367 -1.22 0.30 -11.98
CA SER A 367 -0.99 -0.47 -10.77
C SER A 367 -1.10 -1.98 -11.02
N ARG A 368 -0.23 -2.76 -10.36
CA ARG A 368 -0.19 -4.21 -10.43
C ARG A 368 -0.80 -4.89 -9.21
N VAL A 369 -1.05 -4.16 -8.14
CA VAL A 369 -1.50 -4.74 -6.86
C VAL A 369 -3.01 -4.99 -6.76
N GLY A 370 -3.78 -4.51 -7.73
CA GLY A 370 -5.22 -4.75 -7.78
C GLY A 370 -6.01 -4.03 -6.67
N ALA A 371 -7.28 -4.43 -6.52
CA ALA A 371 -8.22 -3.78 -5.60
C ALA A 371 -7.81 -3.89 -4.12
N ASP A 372 -7.10 -4.96 -3.73
CA ASP A 372 -6.61 -5.17 -2.36
C ASP A 372 -5.34 -4.33 -2.03
N GLY A 373 -4.87 -3.51 -2.97
CA GLY A 373 -3.66 -2.69 -2.83
C GLY A 373 -3.57 -1.93 -1.52
N PRO A 374 -4.60 -1.19 -1.08
CA PRO A 374 -4.56 -0.47 0.19
C PRO A 374 -4.38 -1.40 1.39
N ALA A 375 -5.09 -2.55 1.44
CA ALA A 375 -4.95 -3.52 2.53
C ALA A 375 -3.57 -4.19 2.51
N LEU A 376 -3.08 -4.57 1.32
CA LEU A 376 -1.74 -5.15 1.16
C LEU A 376 -0.66 -4.17 1.62
N GLY A 377 -0.73 -2.92 1.19
CA GLY A 377 0.23 -1.89 1.58
C GLY A 377 0.20 -1.58 3.06
N ALA A 378 -0.97 -1.59 3.68
CA ALA A 378 -1.10 -1.47 5.13
C ALA A 378 -0.36 -2.60 5.87
N ALA A 379 -0.49 -3.86 5.42
CA ALA A 379 0.26 -4.99 5.98
C ALA A 379 1.77 -4.84 5.75
N CYS A 380 2.19 -4.41 4.55
CA CYS A 380 3.60 -4.17 4.20
C CYS A 380 4.22 -3.06 5.05
N LEU A 381 3.49 -1.97 5.31
CA LEU A 381 3.93 -0.89 6.19
C LEU A 381 4.20 -1.38 7.61
N LEU A 382 3.31 -2.20 8.14
CA LEU A 382 3.48 -2.79 9.48
C LEU A 382 4.68 -3.75 9.52
N HIS A 383 4.87 -4.55 8.46
CA HIS A 383 6.04 -5.40 8.32
C HIS A 383 7.35 -4.57 8.24
N GLN A 384 7.38 -3.49 7.46
CA GLN A 384 8.53 -2.58 7.40
C GLN A 384 8.84 -1.97 8.78
N ALA A 385 7.81 -1.50 9.48
CA ALA A 385 7.97 -0.94 10.83
C ALA A 385 8.57 -1.97 11.80
N ALA A 386 8.09 -3.20 11.76
CA ALA A 386 8.61 -4.29 12.59
C ALA A 386 10.08 -4.63 12.30
N LEU A 387 10.51 -4.56 11.03
CA LEU A 387 11.90 -4.80 10.62
C LEU A 387 12.81 -3.56 10.75
N SER A 388 12.27 -2.36 10.89
CA SER A 388 13.06 -1.13 11.01
C SER A 388 13.78 -1.01 12.35
N GLY A 389 13.38 -1.78 13.35
CA GLY A 389 13.87 -1.68 14.73
C GLY A 389 13.33 -0.46 15.48
N ASP A 390 12.23 0.12 15.00
CA ASP A 390 11.53 1.19 15.71
C ASP A 390 11.08 0.66 17.08
N PRO A 391 11.46 1.32 18.20
CA PRO A 391 11.08 0.90 19.54
C PRO A 391 9.56 0.81 19.77
N GLN A 392 8.76 1.52 18.98
CA GLN A 392 7.29 1.46 19.01
C GLN A 392 6.76 0.16 18.37
N PHE A 393 7.57 -0.51 17.53
CA PHE A 393 7.25 -1.73 16.82
C PHE A 393 8.18 -2.89 17.17
N GLN A 394 8.34 -3.16 18.43
CA GLN A 394 8.96 -4.42 18.86
C GLN A 394 7.98 -5.56 18.50
N LEU A 395 8.48 -6.58 17.80
CA LEU A 395 7.75 -7.83 17.57
C LEU A 395 7.50 -8.50 18.91
N ARG A 396 6.50 -8.00 19.64
CA ARG A 396 6.06 -8.61 20.91
C ARG A 396 5.15 -9.77 20.56
N GLY A 397 5.61 -10.96 20.81
CA GLY A 397 4.78 -12.14 20.69
C GLY A 397 3.65 -12.07 21.70
N LEU A 398 2.43 -11.74 21.27
CA LEU A 398 1.24 -11.92 22.06
C LEU A 398 1.10 -13.41 22.37
N ALA A 399 1.23 -13.78 23.64
CA ALA A 399 0.91 -15.12 24.09
C ALA A 399 -0.52 -15.49 23.64
N ALA A 400 -0.66 -16.63 22.97
CA ALA A 400 -1.98 -17.20 22.71
C ALA A 400 -2.72 -17.32 24.04
N ARG A 401 -3.84 -16.61 24.19
CA ARG A 401 -4.86 -16.92 25.18
C ARG A 401 -5.82 -17.93 24.58
#